data_f71c5616f9ff8a96551f62af75f4f866
#
_entry.id   f71c5616f9ff8a96551f62af75f4f866
#
_cell.length_a   1.000
_cell.length_b   1.000
_cell.length_c   1.000
_cell.angle_alpha   90.00
_cell.angle_beta   90.00
_cell.angle_gamma   90.00
#
_symmetry.space_group_name_H-M   'P 1'
#
loop_
_entity.id
_entity.type
_entity.pdbx_description
1 polymer ?
#
loop_
_entity_poly.entity_id
_entity_poly.type
_entity_poly.pdbx_seq_one_letter_code
_entity_poly.pdbx_strand_id
1 'polypeptide(L)'
;FFSTGALLKENKVIYDGNDNISKLSVTLSYTNLIIKDAENFKIETNNKNVKLENKNGVIKINEEKINVSFETKDSNLIIYLPSDKEFSEIEFTTGAGKIEAENLVTKKLNLKQGAGKIDFKRLTVLDETKVLGGAGSLDIEYGNIYNLNLTMGAGKTNISALFKGSNKITTGVGEFNINLFNSLNDYKVKINKGIGNIKVNGEEINSNYENGKGLVSLTIEGGVGNINLTSNENNA
;
A
#
# COMPACT_ATOMS: atom_id res chain seq x y z
N PHE A 1 -9.55 16.61 -37.41
CA PHE A 1 -10.01 17.01 -36.08
C PHE A 1 -9.42 16.02 -35.09
N PHE A 2 -8.37 16.41 -34.39
CA PHE A 2 -7.70 15.57 -33.42
C PHE A 2 -8.50 15.56 -32.11
N SER A 3 -8.78 14.39 -31.59
CA SER A 3 -9.44 14.15 -30.33
C SER A 3 -8.68 14.92 -29.22
N THR A 4 -9.34 15.84 -28.58
CA THR A 4 -8.91 16.47 -27.35
C THR A 4 -8.56 15.39 -26.33
N GLY A 5 -7.40 15.52 -25.70
CA GLY A 5 -6.85 14.54 -24.77
C GLY A 5 -7.83 14.00 -23.72
N ALA A 6 -7.50 12.86 -23.16
CA ALA A 6 -8.33 12.17 -22.15
C ALA A 6 -8.46 12.96 -20.84
N LEU A 7 -7.57 13.95 -20.60
CA LEU A 7 -7.57 14.74 -19.38
C LEU A 7 -8.45 15.99 -19.49
N LEU A 8 -9.13 16.31 -18.40
CA LEU A 8 -9.83 17.57 -18.20
C LEU A 8 -8.86 18.59 -17.59
N LYS A 9 -9.11 19.88 -17.82
CA LYS A 9 -8.34 20.98 -17.18
C LYS A 9 -8.54 21.00 -15.66
N GLU A 10 -9.71 20.57 -15.19
CA GLU A 10 -10.09 20.55 -13.78
C GLU A 10 -10.66 19.19 -13.41
N ASN A 11 -10.58 18.84 -12.13
CA ASN A 11 -11.21 17.64 -11.62
C ASN A 11 -12.72 17.76 -11.69
N LYS A 12 -13.37 16.66 -12.05
CA LYS A 12 -14.81 16.51 -12.05
C LYS A 12 -15.23 15.57 -10.95
N VAL A 13 -16.24 15.96 -10.19
CA VAL A 13 -16.89 15.08 -9.20
C VAL A 13 -17.61 13.94 -9.93
N ILE A 14 -17.27 12.71 -9.56
CA ILE A 14 -17.91 11.50 -10.09
C ILE A 14 -18.70 10.73 -9.02
N TYR A 15 -18.51 11.10 -7.74
CA TYR A 15 -19.29 10.63 -6.61
C TYR A 15 -19.28 11.69 -5.51
N ASP A 16 -20.44 11.96 -4.93
CA ASP A 16 -20.62 12.78 -3.75
C ASP A 16 -21.85 12.25 -2.99
N GLY A 17 -21.64 11.69 -1.82
CA GLY A 17 -22.75 11.08 -1.07
C GLY A 17 -22.30 10.45 0.24
N ASN A 18 -23.31 10.20 1.08
CA ASN A 18 -23.14 9.58 2.39
C ASN A 18 -23.68 8.15 2.42
N ASP A 19 -23.69 7.46 1.28
CA ASP A 19 -24.12 6.07 1.21
C ASP A 19 -23.28 5.20 2.16
N ASN A 20 -23.89 4.14 2.67
CA ASN A 20 -23.17 3.16 3.47
C ASN A 20 -22.28 2.28 2.58
N ILE A 21 -21.17 2.87 2.11
CA ILE A 21 -20.19 2.18 1.30
C ILE A 21 -19.31 1.33 2.20
N SER A 22 -19.35 0.01 1.99
CA SER A 22 -18.57 -0.97 2.74
C SER A 22 -17.35 -1.49 1.97
N LYS A 23 -17.38 -1.43 0.63
CA LYS A 23 -16.28 -1.91 -0.22
C LYS A 23 -15.88 -0.88 -1.26
N LEU A 24 -14.58 -0.82 -1.52
CA LEU A 24 -13.99 0.04 -2.53
C LEU A 24 -13.05 -0.79 -3.42
N SER A 25 -13.33 -0.87 -4.71
CA SER A 25 -12.50 -1.54 -5.70
C SER A 25 -12.08 -0.54 -6.78
N VAL A 26 -10.78 -0.34 -6.94
CA VAL A 26 -10.20 0.63 -7.88
C VAL A 26 -9.22 -0.06 -8.80
N THR A 27 -9.46 0.00 -10.10
CA THR A 27 -8.57 -0.54 -11.13
C THR A 27 -8.12 0.58 -12.07
N LEU A 28 -6.84 0.91 -12.04
CA LEU A 28 -6.23 1.98 -12.82
C LEU A 28 -5.08 1.44 -13.65
N SER A 29 -4.86 2.00 -14.82
CA SER A 29 -3.72 1.65 -15.68
C SER A 29 -2.52 2.57 -15.43
N TYR A 30 -2.73 3.88 -15.42
CA TYR A 30 -1.69 4.90 -15.24
C TYR A 30 -2.13 6.11 -14.41
N THR A 31 -3.41 6.23 -14.12
CA THR A 31 -3.94 7.31 -13.27
C THR A 31 -3.41 7.17 -11.84
N ASN A 32 -2.96 8.28 -11.26
CA ASN A 32 -2.56 8.32 -9.87
C ASN A 32 -3.80 8.22 -8.97
N LEU A 33 -3.72 7.42 -7.92
CA LEU A 33 -4.72 7.32 -6.88
C LEU A 33 -4.26 8.13 -5.67
N ILE A 34 -5.07 9.11 -5.27
CA ILE A 34 -4.78 9.99 -4.15
C ILE A 34 -5.96 9.92 -3.17
N ILE A 35 -5.70 9.52 -1.93
CA ILE A 35 -6.70 9.44 -0.87
C ILE A 35 -6.38 10.52 0.16
N LYS A 36 -7.34 11.39 0.45
CA LYS A 36 -7.20 12.52 1.36
C LYS A 36 -8.22 12.45 2.49
N ASP A 37 -7.81 12.91 3.66
CA ASP A 37 -8.73 13.13 4.77
C ASP A 37 -9.67 14.29 4.45
N ALA A 38 -10.96 14.13 4.74
CA ALA A 38 -12.00 15.13 4.53
C ALA A 38 -13.19 14.90 5.47
N GLU A 39 -14.12 15.85 5.53
CA GLU A 39 -15.36 15.69 6.30
C GLU A 39 -16.38 14.76 5.62
N ASN A 40 -16.41 14.79 4.28
CA ASN A 40 -17.40 14.08 3.49
C ASN A 40 -16.73 13.14 2.48
N PHE A 41 -17.40 12.02 2.19
CA PHE A 41 -16.95 11.08 1.17
C PHE A 41 -17.28 11.64 -0.22
N LYS A 42 -16.23 11.95 -0.97
CA LYS A 42 -16.33 12.49 -2.34
C LYS A 42 -15.23 11.89 -3.22
N ILE A 43 -15.51 11.71 -4.51
CA ILE A 43 -14.55 11.20 -5.49
C ILE A 43 -14.52 12.12 -6.70
N GLU A 44 -13.32 12.52 -7.09
CA GLU A 44 -13.06 13.41 -8.21
C GLU A 44 -11.99 12.83 -9.14
N THR A 45 -12.07 13.13 -10.41
CA THR A 45 -11.03 12.79 -11.38
C THR A 45 -10.97 13.82 -12.50
N ASN A 46 -9.77 14.03 -13.05
CA ASN A 46 -9.59 14.75 -14.31
C ASN A 46 -9.48 13.82 -15.53
N ASN A 47 -9.60 12.50 -15.34
CA ASN A 47 -9.54 11.54 -16.42
C ASN A 47 -10.94 11.07 -16.86
N LYS A 48 -11.34 11.40 -18.09
CA LYS A 48 -12.66 11.03 -18.66
C LYS A 48 -12.88 9.52 -18.78
N ASN A 49 -11.81 8.73 -18.76
CA ASN A 49 -11.86 7.29 -18.92
C ASN A 49 -11.99 6.55 -17.59
N VAL A 50 -11.91 7.26 -16.48
CA VAL A 50 -12.24 6.73 -15.16
C VAL A 50 -13.76 6.71 -15.01
N LYS A 51 -14.31 5.50 -14.82
CA LYS A 51 -15.74 5.24 -14.65
C LYS A 51 -16.00 4.70 -13.26
N LEU A 52 -17.11 5.13 -12.67
CA LEU A 52 -17.55 4.71 -11.35
C LEU A 52 -18.92 4.03 -11.44
N GLU A 53 -19.04 2.89 -10.75
CA GLU A 53 -20.29 2.21 -10.48
C GLU A 53 -20.47 2.12 -8.96
N ASN A 54 -21.66 2.47 -8.47
CA ASN A 54 -22.06 2.28 -7.08
C ASN A 54 -23.24 1.32 -7.04
N LYS A 55 -23.07 0.16 -6.42
CA LYS A 55 -24.12 -0.84 -6.29
C LYS A 55 -24.02 -1.57 -4.95
N ASN A 56 -25.12 -1.57 -4.20
CA ASN A 56 -25.25 -2.32 -2.94
C ASN A 56 -24.11 -2.05 -1.93
N GLY A 57 -23.71 -0.79 -1.76
CA GLY A 57 -22.62 -0.41 -0.85
C GLY A 57 -21.21 -0.75 -1.34
N VAL A 58 -21.07 -1.06 -2.62
CA VAL A 58 -19.79 -1.31 -3.29
C VAL A 58 -19.55 -0.25 -4.34
N ILE A 59 -18.48 0.50 -4.20
CA ILE A 59 -17.97 1.38 -5.26
C ILE A 59 -16.91 0.64 -6.05
N LYS A 60 -17.12 0.55 -7.37
CA LYS A 60 -16.14 0.08 -8.35
C LYS A 60 -15.72 1.22 -9.25
N ILE A 61 -14.42 1.43 -9.36
CA ILE A 61 -13.82 2.44 -10.23
C ILE A 61 -12.87 1.74 -11.19
N ASN A 62 -13.08 1.95 -12.48
CA ASN A 62 -12.26 1.35 -13.52
C ASN A 62 -11.78 2.43 -14.48
N GLU A 63 -10.50 2.38 -14.85
CA GLU A 63 -9.96 3.14 -15.95
C GLU A 63 -10.07 2.34 -17.23
N GLU A 64 -10.90 2.83 -18.17
CA GLU A 64 -11.06 2.21 -19.48
C GLU A 64 -9.76 2.33 -20.29
N LYS A 65 -9.34 1.24 -20.90
CA LYS A 65 -8.16 1.23 -21.76
C LYS A 65 -8.42 2.03 -23.02
N ILE A 66 -7.54 2.97 -23.30
CA ILE A 66 -7.56 3.67 -24.60
C ILE A 66 -6.26 3.40 -25.32
N ASN A 67 -6.36 3.36 -26.65
CA ASN A 67 -5.20 3.44 -27.52
C ASN A 67 -4.63 4.87 -27.43
N VAL A 68 -3.56 4.96 -26.79
CA VAL A 68 -2.76 6.01 -26.18
C VAL A 68 -2.53 7.31 -26.93
N SER A 69 -2.50 8.40 -26.18
CA SER A 69 -1.60 9.53 -26.38
C SER A 69 -0.92 9.93 -25.07
N PHE A 70 0.27 10.48 -25.14
CA PHE A 70 1.30 10.67 -24.11
C PHE A 70 1.00 11.61 -22.92
N GLU A 71 -0.25 11.96 -22.62
CA GLU A 71 -0.61 12.93 -21.59
C GLU A 71 -1.09 12.28 -20.28
N THR A 72 -0.33 11.32 -19.74
CA THR A 72 -0.79 10.54 -18.59
C THR A 72 -0.23 10.99 -17.25
N LYS A 73 0.84 11.81 -17.23
CA LYS A 73 1.52 12.18 -15.98
C LYS A 73 0.66 12.93 -14.98
N ASP A 74 -0.31 13.68 -15.43
CA ASP A 74 -1.18 14.52 -14.59
C ASP A 74 -2.58 13.92 -14.39
N SER A 75 -2.78 12.65 -14.76
CA SER A 75 -4.03 11.95 -14.52
C SER A 75 -4.19 11.57 -13.07
N ASN A 76 -5.27 12.02 -12.45
CA ASN A 76 -5.53 11.81 -11.03
C ASN A 76 -6.96 11.34 -10.77
N LEU A 77 -7.09 10.40 -9.85
CA LEU A 77 -8.31 10.04 -9.14
C LEU A 77 -8.12 10.40 -7.67
N ILE A 78 -8.93 11.30 -7.16
CA ILE A 78 -8.86 11.76 -5.79
C ILE A 78 -10.07 11.25 -5.02
N ILE A 79 -9.83 10.54 -3.93
CA ILE A 79 -10.86 10.04 -3.02
C ILE A 79 -10.72 10.78 -1.70
N TYR A 80 -11.73 11.54 -1.34
CA TYR A 80 -11.85 12.23 -0.06
C TYR A 80 -12.63 11.35 0.91
N LEU A 81 -12.07 11.06 2.07
CA LEU A 81 -12.64 10.15 3.06
C LEU A 81 -12.74 10.82 4.43
N PRO A 82 -13.85 10.66 5.15
CA PRO A 82 -13.87 10.92 6.59
C PRO A 82 -12.80 10.08 7.31
N SER A 83 -12.13 10.66 8.28
CA SER A 83 -11.02 10.02 8.99
C SER A 83 -11.43 8.77 9.78
N ASP A 84 -12.71 8.65 10.13
CA ASP A 84 -13.34 7.51 10.81
C ASP A 84 -13.95 6.48 9.84
N LYS A 85 -13.85 6.72 8.52
CA LYS A 85 -14.38 5.82 7.52
C LYS A 85 -13.64 4.49 7.50
N GLU A 86 -14.32 3.43 7.92
CA GLU A 86 -13.84 2.05 7.83
C GLU A 86 -14.52 1.31 6.66
N PHE A 87 -13.73 0.59 5.88
CA PHE A 87 -14.22 -0.33 4.87
C PHE A 87 -14.11 -1.78 5.34
N SER A 88 -15.02 -2.63 4.89
CA SER A 88 -14.86 -4.08 5.07
C SER A 88 -13.77 -4.64 4.17
N GLU A 89 -13.60 -4.06 2.99
CA GLU A 89 -12.61 -4.49 2.02
C GLU A 89 -12.24 -3.36 1.06
N ILE A 90 -10.95 -3.24 0.80
CA ILE A 90 -10.38 -2.36 -0.21
C ILE A 90 -9.54 -3.18 -1.17
N GLU A 91 -9.80 -3.02 -2.45
CA GLU A 91 -9.02 -3.61 -3.54
C GLU A 91 -8.45 -2.51 -4.44
N PHE A 92 -7.13 -2.42 -4.54
CA PHE A 92 -6.45 -1.54 -5.48
C PHE A 92 -5.65 -2.36 -6.47
N THR A 93 -5.89 -2.14 -7.76
CA THR A 93 -5.07 -2.69 -8.83
C THR A 93 -4.62 -1.55 -9.72
N THR A 94 -3.31 -1.31 -9.80
CA THR A 94 -2.73 -0.24 -10.60
C THR A 94 -1.63 -0.80 -11.51
N GLY A 95 -1.58 -0.33 -12.75
CA GLY A 95 -0.52 -0.70 -13.68
C GLY A 95 0.76 0.08 -13.38
N ALA A 96 0.75 1.36 -13.72
CA ALA A 96 1.83 2.32 -13.44
C ALA A 96 1.21 3.59 -12.85
N GLY A 97 1.94 4.28 -11.99
CA GLY A 97 1.43 5.47 -11.33
C GLY A 97 1.66 5.41 -9.83
N LYS A 98 1.11 6.40 -9.13
CA LYS A 98 1.24 6.49 -7.69
C LYS A 98 -0.04 6.08 -6.99
N ILE A 99 0.11 5.50 -5.80
CA ILE A 99 -0.94 5.40 -4.79
C ILE A 99 -0.46 6.19 -3.59
N GLU A 100 -1.18 7.23 -3.22
CA GLU A 100 -0.85 8.07 -2.07
C GLU A 100 -2.09 8.14 -1.17
N ALA A 101 -1.95 7.85 0.13
CA ALA A 101 -3.05 7.94 1.08
C ALA A 101 -2.63 8.60 2.40
N GLU A 102 -3.39 9.60 2.83
CA GLU A 102 -3.18 10.26 4.13
C GLU A 102 -3.61 9.35 5.28
N ASN A 103 -4.77 8.72 5.15
CA ASN A 103 -5.29 7.78 6.13
C ASN A 103 -6.19 6.74 5.45
N LEU A 104 -6.02 5.48 5.80
CA LEU A 104 -6.82 4.40 5.26
C LEU A 104 -7.11 3.37 6.33
N VAL A 105 -8.41 3.09 6.57
CA VAL A 105 -8.87 2.11 7.55
C VAL A 105 -9.75 1.07 6.86
N THR A 106 -9.38 -0.19 6.99
CA THR A 106 -10.14 -1.31 6.39
C THR A 106 -9.95 -2.60 7.17
N LYS A 107 -10.87 -3.53 7.03
CA LYS A 107 -10.66 -4.90 7.55
C LYS A 107 -9.73 -5.68 6.64
N LYS A 108 -9.93 -5.59 5.32
CA LYS A 108 -9.08 -6.30 4.34
C LYS A 108 -8.54 -5.35 3.29
N LEU A 109 -7.24 -5.46 3.02
CA LEU A 109 -6.57 -4.74 1.95
C LEU A 109 -5.97 -5.73 0.95
N ASN A 110 -6.34 -5.60 -0.31
CA ASN A 110 -5.72 -6.30 -1.42
C ASN A 110 -5.17 -5.27 -2.42
N LEU A 111 -3.87 -5.11 -2.48
CA LEU A 111 -3.19 -4.14 -3.31
C LEU A 111 -2.28 -4.84 -4.32
N LYS A 112 -2.44 -4.52 -5.60
CA LYS A 112 -1.58 -4.98 -6.69
C LYS A 112 -1.09 -3.77 -7.48
N GLN A 113 0.22 -3.64 -7.62
CA GLN A 113 0.83 -2.59 -8.42
C GLN A 113 1.89 -3.16 -9.37
N GLY A 114 1.79 -2.83 -10.64
CA GLY A 114 2.80 -3.22 -11.63
C GLY A 114 4.11 -2.45 -11.43
N ALA A 115 4.06 -1.13 -11.49
CA ALA A 115 5.21 -0.25 -11.27
C ALA A 115 4.79 1.09 -10.65
N GLY A 116 5.69 1.75 -9.93
CA GLY A 116 5.47 3.09 -9.39
C GLY A 116 5.68 3.20 -7.88
N LYS A 117 5.00 4.15 -7.27
CA LYS A 117 5.13 4.44 -5.83
C LYS A 117 3.84 4.16 -5.09
N ILE A 118 3.95 3.48 -3.95
CA ILE A 118 2.89 3.35 -2.94
C ILE A 118 3.34 4.11 -1.71
N ASP A 119 2.53 5.01 -1.21
CA ASP A 119 2.84 5.89 -0.08
C ASP A 119 1.61 5.99 0.84
N PHE A 120 1.70 5.38 2.01
CA PHE A 120 0.69 5.49 3.05
C PHE A 120 1.25 6.24 4.25
N LYS A 121 0.68 7.40 4.58
CA LYS A 121 1.02 8.09 5.82
C LYS A 121 0.46 7.32 7.02
N ARG A 122 -0.79 6.91 6.98
CA ARG A 122 -1.42 6.04 7.99
C ARG A 122 -2.20 4.93 7.32
N LEU A 123 -1.92 3.70 7.72
CA LEU A 123 -2.61 2.51 7.23
C LEU A 123 -3.02 1.64 8.41
N THR A 124 -4.32 1.43 8.57
CA THR A 124 -4.88 0.48 9.55
C THR A 124 -5.62 -0.63 8.81
N VAL A 125 -5.13 -1.85 8.95
CA VAL A 125 -5.80 -3.05 8.45
C VAL A 125 -6.05 -4.00 9.59
N LEU A 126 -7.31 -4.40 9.78
CA LEU A 126 -7.77 -5.07 11.01
C LEU A 126 -7.82 -6.60 10.91
N ASP A 127 -7.70 -7.18 9.70
CA ASP A 127 -7.84 -8.63 9.50
C ASP A 127 -6.77 -9.18 8.54
N GLU A 128 -6.73 -8.75 7.29
CA GLU A 128 -5.83 -9.32 6.28
C GLU A 128 -5.26 -8.25 5.35
N THR A 129 -3.94 -8.34 5.12
CA THR A 129 -3.22 -7.42 4.23
C THR A 129 -2.47 -8.20 3.17
N LYS A 130 -2.85 -8.01 1.90
CA LYS A 130 -2.13 -8.57 0.74
C LYS A 130 -1.58 -7.43 -0.11
N VAL A 131 -0.27 -7.44 -0.35
CA VAL A 131 0.40 -6.46 -1.22
C VAL A 131 1.28 -7.19 -2.21
N LEU A 132 1.04 -6.97 -3.49
CA LEU A 132 1.87 -7.45 -4.58
C LEU A 132 2.37 -6.26 -5.39
N GLY A 133 3.65 -5.92 -5.22
CA GLY A 133 4.34 -4.89 -5.98
C GLY A 133 5.32 -5.49 -6.99
N GLY A 134 5.30 -5.02 -8.23
CA GLY A 134 6.25 -5.41 -9.27
C GLY A 134 7.57 -4.65 -9.12
N ALA A 135 7.61 -3.37 -9.50
CA ALA A 135 8.80 -2.53 -9.42
C ALA A 135 8.46 -1.15 -8.85
N GLY A 136 9.36 -0.58 -8.05
CA GLY A 136 9.19 0.77 -7.50
C GLY A 136 9.39 0.87 -6.00
N SER A 137 8.58 1.68 -5.32
CA SER A 137 8.70 1.85 -3.88
C SER A 137 7.39 1.64 -3.13
N LEU A 138 7.52 1.14 -1.90
CA LEU A 138 6.46 1.06 -0.92
C LEU A 138 6.93 1.77 0.36
N ASP A 139 6.20 2.81 0.75
CA ASP A 139 6.44 3.57 1.97
C ASP A 139 5.18 3.51 2.86
N ILE A 140 5.30 3.05 4.10
CA ILE A 140 4.25 3.10 5.13
C ILE A 140 4.85 3.77 6.36
N GLU A 141 4.40 5.00 6.67
CA GLU A 141 4.95 5.78 7.78
C GLU A 141 4.40 5.32 9.13
N TYR A 142 3.09 5.04 9.21
CA TYR A 142 2.40 4.59 10.42
C TYR A 142 1.43 3.46 10.09
N GLY A 143 1.88 2.22 10.29
CA GLY A 143 1.09 1.02 10.06
C GLY A 143 0.55 0.40 11.36
N ASN A 144 -0.72 -0.03 11.33
CA ASN A 144 -1.28 -1.01 12.25
C ASN A 144 -1.82 -2.14 11.39
N ILE A 145 -1.04 -3.21 11.23
CA ILE A 145 -1.19 -4.14 10.13
C ILE A 145 -1.35 -5.57 10.63
N TYR A 146 -2.47 -6.19 10.27
CA TYR A 146 -2.75 -7.60 10.55
C TYR A 146 -2.45 -8.49 9.35
N ASN A 147 -1.82 -9.64 9.62
CA ASN A 147 -1.67 -10.76 8.69
C ASN A 147 -1.14 -10.32 7.32
N LEU A 148 0.02 -9.62 7.34
CA LEU A 148 0.63 -9.09 6.13
C LEU A 148 1.22 -10.23 5.27
N ASN A 149 0.80 -10.26 4.00
CA ASN A 149 1.48 -11.01 2.95
C ASN A 149 1.94 -10.02 1.87
N LEU A 150 3.21 -9.63 1.95
CA LEU A 150 3.84 -8.67 1.04
C LEU A 150 4.82 -9.38 0.12
N THR A 151 4.69 -9.14 -1.17
CA THR A 151 5.70 -9.52 -2.17
C THR A 151 6.09 -8.29 -2.97
N MET A 152 7.38 -7.96 -3.00
CA MET A 152 7.95 -6.89 -3.84
C MET A 152 8.97 -7.50 -4.81
N GLY A 153 8.81 -7.23 -6.10
CA GLY A 153 9.73 -7.71 -7.13
C GLY A 153 11.06 -6.96 -7.10
N ALA A 154 11.04 -5.66 -7.31
CA ALA A 154 12.26 -4.83 -7.30
C ALA A 154 12.00 -3.43 -6.75
N GLY A 155 12.94 -2.91 -5.98
CA GLY A 155 12.91 -1.53 -5.51
C GLY A 155 13.15 -1.34 -4.02
N LYS A 156 12.52 -0.30 -3.46
CA LYS A 156 12.72 0.08 -2.05
C LYS A 156 11.41 -0.06 -1.27
N THR A 157 11.50 -0.68 -0.10
CA THR A 157 10.39 -0.81 0.83
C THR A 157 10.78 -0.24 2.19
N ASN A 158 9.98 0.70 2.70
CA ASN A 158 10.12 1.26 4.04
C ASN A 158 8.78 1.06 4.75
N ILE A 159 8.78 0.35 5.85
CA ILE A 159 7.57 0.12 6.64
C ILE A 159 7.87 0.40 8.10
N SER A 160 7.16 1.38 8.67
CA SER A 160 7.13 1.62 10.10
C SER A 160 5.75 1.21 10.62
N ALA A 161 5.68 0.15 11.43
CA ALA A 161 4.40 -0.42 11.80
C ALA A 161 4.40 -1.18 13.14
N LEU A 162 3.19 -1.30 13.70
CA LEU A 162 2.81 -2.34 14.62
C LEU A 162 2.19 -3.49 13.81
N PHE A 163 2.89 -4.62 13.75
CA PHE A 163 2.35 -5.82 13.11
C PHE A 163 1.61 -6.69 14.12
N LYS A 164 0.59 -7.39 13.64
CA LYS A 164 -0.21 -8.35 14.41
C LYS A 164 -0.48 -9.60 13.59
N GLY A 165 -0.67 -10.73 14.28
CA GLY A 165 -0.93 -12.02 13.64
C GLY A 165 0.30 -12.61 12.96
N SER A 166 0.13 -13.14 11.76
CA SER A 166 1.18 -13.81 10.97
C SER A 166 1.57 -12.97 9.75
N ASN A 167 2.83 -12.53 9.72
CA ASN A 167 3.31 -11.62 8.71
C ASN A 167 4.43 -12.25 7.88
N LYS A 168 4.29 -12.19 6.56
CA LYS A 168 5.28 -12.67 5.61
C LYS A 168 5.63 -11.56 4.61
N ILE A 169 6.93 -11.33 4.44
CA ILE A 169 7.49 -10.38 3.48
C ILE A 169 8.45 -11.14 2.57
N THR A 170 8.21 -11.10 1.28
CA THR A 170 9.08 -11.68 0.26
C THR A 170 9.65 -10.59 -0.62
N THR A 171 10.96 -10.56 -0.76
CA THR A 171 11.68 -9.52 -1.50
C THR A 171 12.42 -10.11 -2.69
N GLY A 172 12.33 -9.46 -3.84
CA GLY A 172 13.13 -9.80 -5.02
C GLY A 172 14.49 -9.11 -4.99
N VAL A 173 14.56 -7.88 -5.51
CA VAL A 173 15.81 -7.10 -5.60
C VAL A 173 15.61 -5.72 -4.99
N GLY A 174 16.42 -5.34 -3.99
CA GLY A 174 16.34 -3.99 -3.46
C GLY A 174 16.71 -3.82 -2.00
N GLU A 175 16.15 -2.78 -1.40
CA GLU A 175 16.39 -2.40 -0.01
C GLU A 175 15.09 -2.50 0.78
N PHE A 176 15.14 -3.18 1.93
CA PHE A 176 14.01 -3.35 2.83
C PHE A 176 14.36 -2.79 4.21
N ASN A 177 13.63 -1.76 4.60
CA ASN A 177 13.74 -1.11 5.91
C ASN A 177 12.44 -1.32 6.65
N ILE A 178 12.48 -2.04 7.76
CA ILE A 178 11.33 -2.32 8.60
C ILE A 178 11.62 -1.76 9.99
N ASN A 179 10.75 -0.89 10.46
CA ASN A 179 10.79 -0.32 11.79
C ASN A 179 9.57 -0.78 12.59
N LEU A 180 9.82 -1.59 13.61
CA LEU A 180 8.79 -2.09 14.52
C LEU A 180 8.51 -1.04 15.60
N PHE A 181 7.24 -0.70 15.82
CA PHE A 181 6.88 0.29 16.85
C PHE A 181 6.96 -0.23 18.27
N ASN A 182 7.05 -1.54 18.46
CA ASN A 182 7.22 -2.18 19.77
C ASN A 182 8.52 -2.98 19.81
N SER A 183 8.77 -3.64 20.94
CA SER A 183 9.99 -4.41 21.18
C SER A 183 10.10 -5.60 20.23
N LEU A 184 11.33 -5.91 19.81
CA LEU A 184 11.64 -7.12 19.05
C LEU A 184 11.18 -8.40 19.77
N ASN A 185 11.15 -8.37 21.11
CA ASN A 185 10.72 -9.50 21.95
C ASN A 185 9.22 -9.85 21.82
N ASP A 186 8.40 -8.91 21.32
CA ASP A 186 6.98 -9.16 21.06
C ASP A 186 6.75 -10.03 19.83
N TYR A 187 7.81 -10.23 19.04
CA TYR A 187 7.77 -10.97 17.77
C TYR A 187 8.55 -12.29 17.84
N LYS A 188 8.10 -13.22 17.03
CA LYS A 188 8.90 -14.36 16.54
C LYS A 188 9.39 -13.99 15.14
N VAL A 189 10.63 -13.50 15.08
CA VAL A 189 11.24 -13.05 13.82
C VAL A 189 12.05 -14.17 13.19
N LYS A 190 11.88 -14.32 11.86
CA LYS A 190 12.72 -15.16 11.02
C LYS A 190 13.09 -14.41 9.76
N ILE A 191 14.40 -14.25 9.50
CA ILE A 191 14.92 -13.64 8.26
C ILE A 191 15.77 -14.69 7.55
N ASN A 192 15.30 -15.14 6.39
CA ASN A 192 16.07 -16.01 5.52
C ASN A 192 16.89 -15.13 4.57
N LYS A 193 18.20 -15.21 4.70
CA LYS A 193 19.14 -14.37 3.95
C LYS A 193 19.22 -14.82 2.49
N GLY A 194 19.03 -13.85 1.59
CA GLY A 194 19.43 -13.98 0.20
C GLY A 194 20.89 -13.52 -0.03
N ILE A 195 21.12 -12.77 -1.10
CA ILE A 195 22.41 -12.15 -1.40
C ILE A 195 22.38 -10.70 -0.91
N GLY A 196 23.24 -10.34 0.03
CA GLY A 196 23.32 -8.99 0.61
C GLY A 196 23.50 -9.00 2.12
N ASN A 197 23.22 -7.86 2.77
CA ASN A 197 23.43 -7.70 4.19
C ASN A 197 22.11 -7.66 4.97
N ILE A 198 22.11 -8.26 6.14
CA ILE A 198 21.04 -8.11 7.13
C ILE A 198 21.59 -7.28 8.28
N LYS A 199 20.83 -6.27 8.71
CA LYS A 199 21.09 -5.54 9.97
C LYS A 199 19.86 -5.61 10.86
N VAL A 200 20.07 -5.91 12.13
CA VAL A 200 19.03 -5.93 13.16
C VAL A 200 19.48 -4.98 14.27
N ASN A 201 18.71 -3.93 14.52
CA ASN A 201 19.05 -2.86 15.48
C ASN A 201 20.49 -2.33 15.32
N GLY A 202 20.93 -2.20 14.05
CA GLY A 202 22.26 -1.72 13.69
C GLY A 202 23.37 -2.78 13.68
N GLU A 203 23.15 -3.94 14.25
CA GLU A 203 24.10 -5.05 14.23
C GLU A 203 24.05 -5.82 12.91
N GLU A 204 25.21 -6.11 12.32
CA GLU A 204 25.31 -6.85 11.07
C GLU A 204 25.20 -8.37 11.31
N ILE A 205 24.31 -9.01 10.58
CA ILE A 205 24.03 -10.44 10.69
C ILE A 205 24.54 -11.16 9.43
N ASN A 206 25.50 -12.07 9.62
CA ASN A 206 26.18 -12.75 8.50
C ASN A 206 25.48 -14.03 8.00
N SER A 207 24.41 -14.46 8.68
CA SER A 207 23.65 -15.67 8.37
C SER A 207 22.14 -15.41 8.41
N ASN A 208 21.32 -16.43 8.29
CA ASN A 208 19.91 -16.32 8.62
C ASN A 208 19.74 -15.86 10.08
N TYR A 209 18.68 -15.11 10.33
CA TYR A 209 18.38 -14.57 11.65
C TYR A 209 17.08 -15.16 12.18
N GLU A 210 17.12 -15.63 13.42
CA GLU A 210 15.91 -16.05 14.15
C GLU A 210 15.99 -15.47 15.57
N ASN A 211 14.93 -14.85 16.01
CA ASN A 211 14.84 -14.32 17.38
C ASN A 211 13.39 -14.24 17.85
N GLY A 212 13.25 -14.27 19.17
CA GLY A 212 12.02 -14.01 19.85
C GLY A 212 11.10 -15.21 20.03
N LYS A 213 10.22 -15.08 21.02
CA LYS A 213 9.20 -16.06 21.39
C LYS A 213 7.82 -15.41 21.43
N GLY A 214 7.70 -14.18 20.86
CA GLY A 214 6.48 -13.43 20.83
C GLY A 214 5.36 -14.14 20.06
N LEU A 215 4.14 -13.68 20.26
CA LEU A 215 2.94 -14.24 19.62
C LEU A 215 2.77 -13.80 18.17
N VAL A 216 3.39 -12.69 17.79
CA VAL A 216 3.33 -12.14 16.43
C VAL A 216 4.47 -12.70 15.61
N SER A 217 4.17 -13.38 14.51
CA SER A 217 5.22 -13.86 13.61
C SER A 217 5.57 -12.83 12.54
N LEU A 218 6.88 -12.69 12.27
CA LEU A 218 7.40 -11.88 11.16
C LEU A 218 8.46 -12.70 10.42
N THR A 219 8.11 -13.17 9.23
CA THR A 219 9.02 -13.92 8.36
C THR A 219 9.41 -13.04 7.17
N ILE A 220 10.70 -12.89 6.92
CA ILE A 220 11.25 -12.13 5.81
C ILE A 220 12.08 -13.06 4.94
N GLU A 221 11.69 -13.22 3.68
CA GLU A 221 12.42 -13.96 2.66
C GLU A 221 13.20 -12.99 1.78
N GLY A 222 14.51 -12.94 1.98
CA GLY A 222 15.41 -12.05 1.25
C GLY A 222 15.76 -12.56 -0.15
N GLY A 223 15.72 -11.70 -1.13
CA GLY A 223 16.26 -11.91 -2.47
C GLY A 223 17.69 -11.35 -2.59
N VAL A 224 17.87 -10.32 -3.42
CA VAL A 224 19.18 -9.63 -3.61
C VAL A 224 19.07 -8.22 -3.08
N GLY A 225 19.87 -7.89 -2.06
CA GLY A 225 19.89 -6.54 -1.47
C GLY A 225 20.00 -6.54 0.05
N ASN A 226 19.64 -5.41 0.65
CA ASN A 226 19.84 -5.21 2.08
C ASN A 226 18.49 -5.28 2.82
N ILE A 227 18.50 -5.89 4.00
CA ILE A 227 17.38 -5.94 4.93
C ILE A 227 17.83 -5.26 6.23
N ASN A 228 17.14 -4.19 6.60
CA ASN A 228 17.34 -3.49 7.86
C ASN A 228 16.07 -3.61 8.71
N LEU A 229 16.18 -4.26 9.84
CA LEU A 229 15.12 -4.39 10.83
C LEU A 229 15.51 -3.58 12.07
N THR A 230 14.66 -2.65 12.47
CA THR A 230 14.79 -1.89 13.71
C THR A 230 13.56 -2.06 14.57
N SER A 231 13.71 -1.95 15.87
CA SER A 231 12.62 -2.03 16.83
C SER A 231 12.81 -1.00 17.94
N ASN A 232 11.71 -0.55 18.54
CA ASN A 232 11.80 0.22 19.78
C ASN A 232 12.25 -0.73 20.90
N GLU A 233 13.49 -0.59 21.33
CA GLU A 233 13.92 -1.22 22.56
C GLU A 233 13.26 -0.45 23.71
N ASN A 234 12.30 -1.06 24.37
CA ASN A 234 11.91 -0.59 25.68
C ASN A 234 13.14 -0.78 26.58
N ASN A 235 13.78 0.33 26.94
CA ASN A 235 14.74 0.32 28.05
C ASN A 235 14.00 -0.23 29.26
N ALA A 236 14.26 -1.49 29.61
CA ALA A 236 13.77 -2.15 30.80
C ALA A 236 14.46 -1.56 32.04
#